data_a5900f3e9a01ecb00f95503a005d200e
#
_entry.id   a5900f3e9a01ecb00f95503a005d200e
#
_cell.length_a   1.000
_cell.length_b   1.000
_cell.length_c   1.000
_cell.angle_alpha   90.00
_cell.angle_beta   90.00
_cell.angle_gamma   90.00
#
_symmetry.space_group_name_H-M   'P 1'
#
loop_
_entity.id
_entity.type
_entity.pdbx_description
1 polymer ?
#
loop_
_entity_poly.entity_id
_entity_poly.type
_entity_poly.pdbx_seq_one_letter_code
_entity_poly.pdbx_strand_id
1 'polypeptide(L)'
;MEYLGQYKAVFKAKSGCEEVLKKSQDGGIVTSLFAYALEKGIIDGAIVAGPGSEPYKPEPMIATTVEELFAARGTKYSISPNLALIKEATRSYGLDKIGIVGTPCQCQAVRKGQLYPIGLRDVPD
;
A
#
# COMPACT_ATOMS: atom_id res chain seq x y z
N MET A 1 -22.63 10.85 18.38
CA MET A 1 -21.48 9.90 18.47
C MET A 1 -20.78 9.91 17.11
N GLU A 2 -19.59 10.48 17.04
CA GLU A 2 -18.81 10.56 15.80
C GLU A 2 -17.99 9.29 15.63
N TYR A 3 -18.48 8.35 14.85
CA TYR A 3 -17.75 7.11 14.50
C TYR A 3 -16.68 7.30 13.42
N LEU A 4 -16.72 8.40 12.67
CA LEU A 4 -15.87 8.62 11.49
C LEU A 4 -14.65 9.50 11.76
N GLY A 5 -14.55 10.13 12.92
CA GLY A 5 -13.50 11.13 13.16
C GLY A 5 -13.62 12.35 12.25
N GLN A 6 -12.53 13.09 12.09
CA GLN A 6 -12.48 14.27 11.23
C GLN A 6 -12.21 13.90 9.78
N TYR A 7 -13.00 14.38 8.85
CA TYR A 7 -12.82 14.20 7.40
C TYR A 7 -13.16 15.49 6.64
N LYS A 8 -12.57 15.64 5.47
CA LYS A 8 -12.85 16.81 4.60
C LYS A 8 -14.01 16.54 3.65
N ALA A 9 -14.03 15.38 3.02
CA ALA A 9 -15.06 14.97 2.07
C ALA A 9 -15.07 13.44 1.91
N VAL A 10 -16.20 12.92 1.47
CA VAL A 10 -16.39 11.49 1.15
C VAL A 10 -16.83 11.38 -0.30
N PHE A 11 -16.17 10.53 -1.07
CA PHE A 11 -16.45 10.32 -2.49
C PHE A 11 -16.75 8.86 -2.80
N LYS A 12 -17.64 8.62 -3.74
CA LYS A 12 -17.74 7.35 -4.44
C LYS A 12 -16.96 7.50 -5.75
N ALA A 13 -15.99 6.64 -5.98
CA ALA A 13 -15.09 6.75 -7.13
C ALA A 13 -14.81 5.40 -7.78
N LYS A 14 -14.42 5.44 -9.04
CA LYS A 14 -14.04 4.30 -9.86
C LYS A 14 -12.87 4.69 -10.75
N SER A 15 -11.94 3.77 -10.99
CA SER A 15 -10.84 3.99 -11.94
C SER A 15 -11.35 4.22 -13.35
N GLY A 16 -10.73 5.13 -14.09
CA GLY A 16 -10.92 5.27 -15.53
C GLY A 16 -10.10 4.29 -16.36
N CYS A 17 -9.21 3.51 -15.75
CA CYS A 17 -8.36 2.55 -16.43
C CYS A 17 -9.02 1.16 -16.47
N GLU A 18 -9.38 0.71 -17.68
CA GLU A 18 -10.02 -0.60 -17.88
C GLU A 18 -9.14 -1.77 -17.44
N GLU A 19 -7.84 -1.65 -17.60
CA GLU A 19 -6.88 -2.68 -17.22
C GLU A 19 -6.84 -2.88 -15.70
N VAL A 20 -6.95 -1.80 -14.94
CA VAL A 20 -7.09 -1.86 -13.47
C VAL A 20 -8.42 -2.52 -13.10
N LEU A 21 -9.51 -2.15 -13.78
CA LEU A 21 -10.86 -2.64 -13.47
C LEU A 21 -11.05 -4.13 -13.71
N LYS A 22 -10.40 -4.71 -14.72
CA LYS A 22 -10.53 -6.14 -15.08
C LYS A 22 -10.23 -7.11 -13.93
N LYS A 23 -9.37 -6.73 -12.99
CA LYS A 23 -8.98 -7.56 -11.84
C LYS A 23 -9.23 -6.88 -10.49
N SER A 24 -9.86 -5.73 -10.47
CA SER A 24 -10.23 -5.08 -9.21
C SER A 24 -11.53 -5.66 -8.67
N GLN A 25 -11.62 -5.73 -7.35
CA GLN A 25 -12.85 -6.20 -6.67
C GLN A 25 -14.00 -5.21 -6.86
N ASP A 26 -13.68 -3.92 -6.74
CA ASP A 26 -14.62 -2.80 -6.84
C ASP A 26 -14.11 -1.74 -7.83
N GLY A 27 -13.88 -0.52 -7.37
CA GLY A 27 -13.51 0.61 -8.22
C GLY A 27 -12.03 0.70 -8.63
N GLY A 28 -11.13 -0.12 -8.09
CA GLY A 28 -9.70 -0.10 -8.43
C GLY A 28 -8.96 1.20 -8.03
N ILE A 29 -9.50 1.96 -7.08
CA ILE A 29 -8.97 3.28 -6.71
C ILE A 29 -7.59 3.19 -6.07
N VAL A 30 -7.34 2.22 -5.19
CA VAL A 30 -6.05 2.07 -4.52
C VAL A 30 -4.95 1.86 -5.56
N THR A 31 -5.13 0.92 -6.48
CA THR A 31 -4.16 0.67 -7.56
C THR A 31 -3.93 1.90 -8.42
N SER A 32 -4.99 2.62 -8.79
CA SER A 32 -4.88 3.84 -9.60
C SER A 32 -4.15 4.97 -8.89
N LEU A 33 -4.39 5.17 -7.60
CA LEU A 33 -3.72 6.20 -6.80
C LEU A 33 -2.23 5.90 -6.66
N PHE A 34 -1.86 4.64 -6.40
CA PHE A 34 -0.47 4.23 -6.29
C PHE A 34 0.26 4.30 -7.64
N ALA A 35 -0.38 3.89 -8.74
CA ALA A 35 0.17 4.04 -10.09
C ALA A 35 0.47 5.52 -10.39
N TYR A 36 -0.50 6.40 -10.14
CA TYR A 36 -0.31 7.84 -10.29
C TYR A 36 0.85 8.37 -9.42
N ALA A 37 0.91 7.95 -8.16
CA ALA A 37 1.96 8.41 -7.24
C ALA A 37 3.36 7.96 -7.67
N LEU A 38 3.51 6.73 -8.20
CA LEU A 38 4.75 6.24 -8.78
C LEU A 38 5.13 7.03 -10.04
N GLU A 39 4.20 7.20 -10.98
CA GLU A 39 4.45 7.93 -12.23
C GLU A 39 4.84 9.40 -12.00
N LYS A 40 4.28 10.03 -10.99
CA LYS A 40 4.58 11.43 -10.62
C LYS A 40 5.76 11.59 -9.67
N GLY A 41 6.40 10.50 -9.25
CA GLY A 41 7.52 10.56 -8.30
C GLY A 41 7.11 11.06 -6.90
N ILE A 42 5.82 10.93 -6.55
CA ILE A 42 5.31 11.22 -5.20
C ILE A 42 5.79 10.16 -4.22
N ILE A 43 5.86 8.91 -4.69
CA ILE A 43 6.48 7.77 -4.00
C ILE A 43 7.52 7.13 -4.90
N ASP A 44 8.54 6.51 -4.30
CA ASP A 44 9.60 5.78 -5.00
C ASP A 44 9.27 4.29 -5.12
N GLY A 45 8.38 3.81 -4.27
CA GLY A 45 7.87 2.44 -4.28
C GLY A 45 6.70 2.26 -3.33
N ALA A 46 6.03 1.13 -3.43
CA ALA A 46 4.86 0.78 -2.64
C ALA A 46 5.00 -0.61 -2.02
N ILE A 47 4.61 -0.73 -0.75
CA ILE A 47 4.45 -2.02 -0.09
C ILE A 47 2.98 -2.42 -0.19
N VAL A 48 2.73 -3.51 -0.89
CA VAL A 48 1.39 -4.02 -1.20
C VAL A 48 1.29 -5.51 -0.91
N ALA A 49 0.07 -6.03 -0.81
CA ALA A 49 -0.17 -7.47 -0.75
C ALA A 49 -0.24 -8.02 -2.17
N GLY A 50 0.78 -8.75 -2.58
CA GLY A 50 0.86 -9.42 -3.87
C GLY A 50 0.21 -10.80 -3.87
N PRO A 51 0.18 -11.46 -5.04
CA PRO A 51 -0.17 -12.86 -5.13
C PRO A 51 0.93 -13.68 -4.43
N GLY A 52 0.52 -14.55 -3.52
CA GLY A 52 1.45 -15.47 -2.87
C GLY A 52 1.72 -16.70 -3.72
N SER A 53 2.65 -17.53 -3.24
CA SER A 53 2.99 -18.83 -3.82
C SER A 53 1.87 -19.86 -3.70
N GLU A 54 0.97 -19.67 -2.75
CA GLU A 54 -0.16 -20.58 -2.48
C GLU A 54 -1.51 -19.85 -2.63
N PRO A 55 -2.58 -20.56 -3.02
CA PRO A 55 -3.94 -19.99 -3.04
C PRO A 55 -4.33 -19.43 -1.66
N TYR A 56 -4.99 -18.27 -1.66
CA TYR A 56 -5.47 -17.57 -0.45
C TYR A 56 -4.38 -17.16 0.55
N LYS A 57 -3.11 -17.22 0.17
CA LYS A 57 -1.99 -16.79 1.01
C LYS A 57 -1.25 -15.64 0.32
N PRO A 58 -1.74 -14.40 0.46
CA PRO A 58 -1.05 -13.24 -0.11
C PRO A 58 0.29 -13.04 0.60
N GLU A 59 1.28 -12.65 -0.17
CA GLU A 59 2.60 -12.30 0.35
C GLU A 59 2.84 -10.80 0.15
N PRO A 60 3.47 -10.13 1.12
CA PRO A 60 3.83 -8.74 0.95
C PRO A 60 4.89 -8.60 -0.15
N MET A 61 4.77 -7.58 -0.96
CA MET A 61 5.76 -7.27 -1.99
C MET A 61 6.05 -5.77 -2.07
N ILE A 62 7.25 -5.44 -2.54
CA ILE A 62 7.67 -4.08 -2.84
C ILE A 62 7.50 -3.89 -4.36
N ALA A 63 6.64 -2.96 -4.74
CA ALA A 63 6.42 -2.57 -6.12
C ALA A 63 7.11 -1.22 -6.39
N THR A 64 8.03 -1.19 -7.33
CA THR A 64 8.73 0.02 -7.77
C THR A 64 8.28 0.47 -9.17
N THR A 65 7.55 -0.37 -9.86
CA THR A 65 6.98 -0.09 -11.18
C THR A 65 5.46 -0.26 -11.19
N VAL A 66 4.81 0.34 -12.18
CA VAL A 66 3.35 0.23 -12.35
C VAL A 66 2.95 -1.21 -12.72
N GLU A 67 3.78 -1.91 -13.46
CA GLU A 67 3.56 -3.32 -13.84
C GLU A 67 3.54 -4.24 -12.62
N GLU A 68 4.49 -4.06 -11.70
CA GLU A 68 4.54 -4.79 -10.42
C GLU A 68 3.32 -4.48 -9.55
N LEU A 69 2.91 -3.21 -9.53
CA LEU A 69 1.72 -2.78 -8.82
C LEU A 69 0.44 -3.43 -9.41
N PHE A 70 0.36 -3.52 -10.74
CA PHE A 70 -0.76 -4.17 -11.42
C PHE A 70 -0.79 -5.69 -11.17
N ALA A 71 0.34 -6.32 -10.97
CA ALA A 71 0.40 -7.73 -10.57
C ALA A 71 -0.22 -7.97 -9.18
N ALA A 72 -0.14 -6.99 -8.28
CA ALA A 72 -0.70 -7.06 -6.93
C ALA A 72 -2.18 -6.64 -6.82
N ARG A 73 -2.81 -6.19 -7.92
CA ARG A 73 -4.19 -5.68 -7.91
C ARG A 73 -5.22 -6.73 -7.44
N GLY A 74 -6.32 -6.24 -6.92
CA GLY A 74 -7.41 -7.04 -6.37
C GLY A 74 -7.33 -7.18 -4.84
N THR A 75 -8.50 -7.33 -4.21
CA THR A 75 -8.60 -7.45 -2.76
C THR A 75 -8.07 -8.80 -2.28
N LYS A 76 -7.30 -8.79 -1.21
CA LYS A 76 -6.80 -9.98 -0.53
C LYS A 76 -7.55 -10.14 0.80
N TYR A 77 -8.24 -11.25 0.96
CA TYR A 77 -9.06 -11.56 2.14
C TYR A 77 -8.31 -12.37 3.22
N SER A 78 -6.99 -12.39 3.15
CA SER A 78 -6.13 -13.05 4.13
C SER A 78 -5.12 -12.07 4.70
N ILE A 79 -4.49 -12.45 5.81
CA ILE A 79 -3.47 -11.62 6.47
C ILE A 79 -2.22 -11.54 5.59
N SER A 80 -1.75 -10.31 5.36
CA SER A 80 -0.46 -10.05 4.72
C SER A 80 0.38 -9.15 5.64
N PRO A 81 1.57 -9.58 6.07
CA PRO A 81 2.41 -8.82 6.98
C PRO A 81 3.20 -7.72 6.24
N ASN A 82 2.51 -6.79 5.60
CA ASN A 82 3.12 -5.77 4.75
C ASN A 82 4.20 -4.94 5.46
N LEU A 83 4.02 -4.65 6.75
CA LEU A 83 4.97 -3.84 7.52
C LEU A 83 6.33 -4.51 7.73
N ALA A 84 6.43 -5.84 7.58
CA ALA A 84 7.70 -6.56 7.67
C ALA A 84 8.69 -6.12 6.58
N LEU A 85 8.20 -5.63 5.45
CA LEU A 85 9.03 -5.18 4.33
C LEU A 85 9.54 -3.73 4.44
N ILE A 86 9.12 -2.94 5.42
CA ILE A 86 9.57 -1.54 5.56
C ILE A 86 11.10 -1.46 5.63
N LYS A 87 11.71 -2.31 6.43
CA LYS A 87 13.16 -2.35 6.58
C LYS A 87 13.89 -2.74 5.28
N GLU A 88 13.33 -3.69 4.55
CA GLU A 88 13.86 -4.10 3.25
C GLU A 88 13.71 -3.00 2.21
N ALA A 89 12.54 -2.34 2.16
CA ALA A 89 12.28 -1.23 1.27
C ALA A 89 13.26 -0.07 1.47
N THR A 90 13.57 0.28 2.72
CA THR A 90 14.51 1.37 3.03
C THR A 90 15.96 0.97 2.83
N ARG A 91 16.38 -0.21 3.31
CA ARG A 91 17.79 -0.61 3.33
C ARG A 91 18.27 -1.29 2.06
N SER A 92 17.47 -2.18 1.49
CA SER A 92 17.87 -2.97 0.31
C SER A 92 17.49 -2.28 -0.99
N TYR A 93 16.31 -1.66 -1.04
CA TYR A 93 15.84 -0.91 -2.20
C TYR A 93 16.21 0.57 -2.17
N GLY A 94 16.62 1.11 -1.02
CA GLY A 94 17.01 2.52 -0.89
C GLY A 94 15.86 3.50 -1.11
N LEU A 95 14.62 3.11 -0.79
CA LEU A 95 13.45 3.94 -1.00
C LEU A 95 13.29 4.97 0.13
N ASP A 96 13.13 6.24 -0.22
CA ASP A 96 12.93 7.33 0.73
C ASP A 96 11.43 7.66 0.92
N LYS A 97 10.63 7.49 -0.13
CA LYS A 97 9.19 7.79 -0.13
C LYS A 97 8.41 6.52 -0.42
N ILE A 98 7.87 5.91 0.62
CA ILE A 98 7.21 4.61 0.53
C ILE A 98 5.70 4.76 0.69
N GLY A 99 4.95 4.30 -0.30
CA GLY A 99 3.50 4.09 -0.18
C GLY A 99 3.19 2.76 0.47
N ILE A 100 2.25 2.73 1.41
CA ILE A 100 1.86 1.49 2.09
C ILE A 100 0.35 1.27 1.96
N VAL A 101 -0.04 0.09 1.49
CA VAL A 101 -1.41 -0.39 1.56
C VAL A 101 -1.52 -1.34 2.75
N GLY A 102 -2.37 -1.00 3.70
CA GLY A 102 -2.52 -1.79 4.92
C GLY A 102 -3.89 -1.63 5.57
N THR A 103 -4.16 -2.49 6.51
CA THR A 103 -5.33 -2.37 7.39
C THR A 103 -5.17 -1.17 8.34
N PRO A 104 -6.26 -0.66 8.95
CA PRO A 104 -6.16 0.48 9.88
C PRO A 104 -5.15 0.28 11.01
N CYS A 105 -5.05 -0.94 11.56
CA CYS A 105 -4.07 -1.26 12.60
C CYS A 105 -2.62 -1.20 12.10
N GLN A 106 -2.36 -1.60 10.87
CA GLN A 106 -1.05 -1.47 10.23
C GLN A 106 -0.69 0.01 10.01
N CYS A 107 -1.61 0.81 9.50
CA CYS A 107 -1.41 2.24 9.32
C CYS A 107 -1.12 2.96 10.65
N GLN A 108 -1.85 2.60 11.71
CA GLN A 108 -1.59 3.12 13.06
C GLN A 108 -0.21 2.71 13.58
N ALA A 109 0.21 1.47 13.33
CA ALA A 109 1.53 1.00 13.76
C ALA A 109 2.67 1.77 13.07
N VAL A 110 2.57 2.00 11.76
CA VAL A 110 3.53 2.83 11.02
C VAL A 110 3.58 4.25 11.58
N ARG A 111 2.41 4.87 11.77
CA ARG A 111 2.35 6.24 12.31
C ARG A 111 2.93 6.36 13.72
N LYS A 112 2.70 5.37 14.58
CA LYS A 112 3.34 5.31 15.89
C LYS A 112 4.86 5.15 15.79
N GLY A 113 5.34 4.34 14.84
CA GLY A 113 6.77 4.19 14.57
C GLY A 113 7.45 5.49 14.13
N GLN A 114 6.78 6.31 13.32
CA GLN A 114 7.26 7.64 12.95
C GLN A 114 7.33 8.61 14.13
N LEU A 115 6.29 8.63 14.96
CA LEU A 115 6.20 9.54 16.12
C LEU A 115 7.10 9.13 17.28
N TYR A 116 7.31 7.84 17.45
CA TYR A 116 8.06 7.25 18.56
C TYR A 116 9.05 6.20 18.03
N PRO A 117 10.20 6.60 17.48
CA PRO A 117 11.11 5.70 16.74
C PRO A 117 11.93 4.76 17.65
N ILE A 118 11.32 4.26 18.72
CA ILE A 118 11.95 3.30 19.62
C ILE A 118 12.03 1.93 18.92
N GLY A 119 13.22 1.57 18.45
CA GLY A 119 13.45 0.30 17.75
C GLY A 119 13.02 0.26 16.28
N LEU A 120 12.45 1.34 15.75
CA LEU A 120 12.00 1.46 14.36
C LEU A 120 12.76 2.58 13.63
N ARG A 121 14.09 2.53 13.65
CA ARG A 121 14.94 3.54 12.99
C ARG A 121 14.81 3.58 11.46
N ASP A 122 14.09 2.64 10.89
CA ASP A 122 13.97 2.44 9.45
C ASP A 122 12.60 2.84 8.90
N VAL A 123 11.75 3.50 9.69
CA VAL A 123 10.48 4.03 9.19
C VAL A 123 10.74 5.45 8.66
N PRO A 124 10.59 5.70 7.34
CA PRO A 124 10.74 7.03 6.76
C PRO A 124 9.72 8.02 7.32
N ASP A 125 10.07 9.28 7.30
CA ASP A 125 9.19 10.37 7.71
C ASP A 125 7.97 10.55 6.79
#